data_2256db7164d0c96cbaf9df8f14d96e50
#
_entry.id   2256db7164d0c96cbaf9df8f14d96e50
#
_cell.length_a   1.000
_cell.length_b   1.000
_cell.length_c   1.000
_cell.angle_alpha   90.00
_cell.angle_beta   90.00
_cell.angle_gamma   90.00
#
_symmetry.space_group_name_H-M   'P 1'
#
loop_
_entity.id
_entity.type
_entity.pdbx_description
1 polymer ?
#
loop_
_entity_poly.entity_id
_entity_poly.type
_entity_poly.pdbx_seq_one_letter_code
_entity_poly.pdbx_strand_id
1 'polypeptide(L)'
;LDLADLELNRFLDYSPIKLPIKMLSGKLDTQLTAVFRQEPEKAATLEVSGTLGIKELNVKENSGASLLSFKQLDVAIAPSDLLGGRYAVEKVTLASPEIHARVSKDGDINWIEFFRGELAKGAPVEAADGGEKAANPATAKGKVSWSLAQAKVSGGAVHWLDESHGEPFNAKVDNIDVDLRKLSNGNKPAEVDLSWRIDAGEWLTVERFAVKGGQIDLAKREAVIPEIETQGARSLIKRTKDGAIDWLKPPSLRAVEASQQDASAPWTLTINKYHGDDIGLRFEDGGVSPAVTQSIENLSLDLENVTTVPGQVTKVATNFKLNKKGEVALSGSVQPFPLVTDIKLDVKGLEILPFQPYFAEKLNVDVTRGQVAVSG
;
A
#
# COMPACT_ATOMS: atom_id res chain seq x y z
N LEU A 1 -30.72 10.07 -17.23
CA LEU A 1 -29.60 10.30 -18.15
C LEU A 1 -29.05 8.93 -18.55
N ASP A 2 -29.03 8.69 -19.85
CA ASP A 2 -28.50 7.44 -20.43
C ASP A 2 -27.53 7.83 -21.55
N LEU A 3 -26.24 7.42 -21.36
CA LEU A 3 -25.18 7.64 -22.33
C LEU A 3 -24.45 6.32 -22.52
N ALA A 4 -24.11 6.00 -23.76
CA ALA A 4 -23.33 4.81 -24.09
C ALA A 4 -22.17 5.17 -25.01
N ASP A 5 -21.02 4.54 -24.74
CA ASP A 5 -19.78 4.63 -25.52
C ASP A 5 -19.32 6.07 -25.82
N LEU A 6 -19.50 7.00 -24.87
CA LEU A 6 -19.04 8.38 -25.02
C LEU A 6 -17.50 8.42 -24.97
N GLU A 7 -16.88 8.81 -26.08
CA GLU A 7 -15.39 8.91 -26.17
C GLU A 7 -14.85 10.08 -25.34
N LEU A 8 -14.26 9.80 -24.20
CA LEU A 8 -13.77 10.81 -23.24
C LEU A 8 -12.64 11.68 -23.81
N ASN A 9 -11.77 11.13 -24.65
CA ASN A 9 -10.63 11.85 -25.25
C ASN A 9 -11.09 13.07 -26.07
N ARG A 10 -12.28 13.04 -26.68
CA ARG A 10 -12.83 14.17 -27.44
C ARG A 10 -13.31 15.32 -26.58
N PHE A 11 -13.53 15.08 -25.29
CA PHE A 11 -14.06 16.07 -24.34
C PHE A 11 -12.98 16.69 -23.45
N LEU A 12 -11.76 16.17 -23.47
CA LEU A 12 -10.69 16.67 -22.62
C LEU A 12 -10.37 18.15 -22.89
N ASP A 13 -10.45 18.57 -24.15
CA ASP A 13 -10.20 19.96 -24.56
C ASP A 13 -11.25 20.95 -24.04
N TYR A 14 -12.45 20.45 -23.72
CA TYR A 14 -13.54 21.24 -23.12
C TYR A 14 -13.48 21.28 -21.59
N SER A 15 -12.54 20.56 -20.97
CA SER A 15 -12.36 20.59 -19.51
C SER A 15 -11.99 22.00 -19.06
N PRO A 16 -12.69 22.56 -18.05
CA PRO A 16 -12.31 23.85 -17.47
C PRO A 16 -10.94 23.79 -16.76
N ILE A 17 -10.48 22.59 -16.44
CA ILE A 17 -9.17 22.33 -15.82
C ILE A 17 -8.26 21.73 -16.90
N LYS A 18 -7.16 22.43 -17.20
CA LYS A 18 -6.14 21.92 -18.13
C LYS A 18 -5.24 20.93 -17.39
N LEU A 19 -5.55 19.66 -17.51
CA LEU A 19 -4.75 18.60 -16.96
C LEU A 19 -3.47 18.39 -17.80
N PRO A 20 -2.28 18.19 -17.20
CA PRO A 20 -1.03 17.96 -17.93
C PRO A 20 -0.93 16.52 -18.45
N ILE A 21 -1.99 16.04 -19.09
CA ILE A 21 -2.14 14.68 -19.60
C ILE A 21 -2.61 14.62 -21.03
N LYS A 22 -2.33 13.49 -21.66
CA LYS A 22 -2.93 13.08 -22.95
C LYS A 22 -3.76 11.84 -22.71
N MET A 23 -5.06 11.92 -22.95
CA MET A 23 -5.95 10.76 -22.93
C MET A 23 -5.98 10.15 -24.33
N LEU A 24 -5.45 8.94 -24.46
CA LEU A 24 -5.40 8.23 -25.74
C LEU A 24 -6.72 7.52 -26.04
N SER A 25 -7.35 6.99 -25.00
CA SER A 25 -8.64 6.31 -25.07
C SER A 25 -9.40 6.40 -23.75
N GLY A 26 -10.68 6.16 -23.80
CA GLY A 26 -11.60 6.05 -22.68
C GLY A 26 -13.02 6.21 -23.18
N LYS A 27 -13.91 5.29 -22.78
CA LYS A 27 -15.34 5.31 -23.14
C LYS A 27 -16.16 5.36 -21.86
N LEU A 28 -17.10 6.29 -21.81
CA LEU A 28 -18.01 6.46 -20.67
C LEU A 28 -19.39 5.91 -21.03
N ASP A 29 -19.88 5.03 -20.16
CA ASP A 29 -21.28 4.60 -20.11
C ASP A 29 -21.90 5.12 -18.82
N THR A 30 -23.14 5.60 -18.86
CA THR A 30 -23.86 6.01 -17.65
C THR A 30 -25.34 5.82 -17.78
N GLN A 31 -25.97 5.31 -16.74
CA GLN A 31 -27.41 5.23 -16.56
C GLN A 31 -27.77 5.82 -15.21
N LEU A 32 -28.15 7.09 -15.17
CA LEU A 32 -28.46 7.79 -13.92
C LEU A 32 -29.92 8.21 -13.90
N THR A 33 -30.55 7.96 -12.76
CA THR A 33 -31.88 8.43 -12.41
C THR A 33 -31.79 9.47 -11.32
N ALA A 34 -32.38 10.63 -11.51
CA ALA A 34 -32.48 11.66 -10.50
C ALA A 34 -33.97 11.96 -10.24
N VAL A 35 -34.37 11.89 -8.99
CA VAL A 35 -35.77 12.16 -8.56
C VAL A 35 -35.75 13.28 -7.54
N PHE A 36 -36.32 14.43 -7.94
CA PHE A 36 -36.53 15.54 -7.02
C PHE A 36 -37.95 15.45 -6.43
N ARG A 37 -38.04 15.57 -5.09
CA ARG A 37 -39.31 15.60 -4.37
C ARG A 37 -39.34 16.78 -3.43
N GLN A 38 -40.43 17.56 -3.53
CA GLN A 38 -40.73 18.65 -2.58
C GLN A 38 -42.16 18.43 -2.06
N GLU A 39 -42.28 18.09 -0.81
CA GLU A 39 -43.57 17.97 -0.13
C GLU A 39 -43.80 19.22 0.76
N PRO A 40 -45.04 19.67 0.94
CA PRO A 40 -45.34 20.76 1.89
C PRO A 40 -44.78 20.45 3.28
N GLU A 41 -44.13 21.43 3.89
CA GLU A 41 -43.56 21.34 5.27
C GLU A 41 -42.41 20.32 5.46
N LYS A 42 -41.94 19.64 4.39
CA LYS A 42 -40.78 18.77 4.44
C LYS A 42 -39.60 19.36 3.68
N ALA A 43 -38.39 18.99 4.08
CA ALA A 43 -37.18 19.33 3.33
C ALA A 43 -37.21 18.70 1.93
N ALA A 44 -36.75 19.46 0.93
CA ALA A 44 -36.61 18.92 -0.42
C ALA A 44 -35.60 17.76 -0.42
N THR A 45 -35.85 16.73 -1.22
CA THR A 45 -34.95 15.63 -1.45
C THR A 45 -34.57 15.52 -2.92
N LEU A 46 -33.28 15.25 -3.19
CA LEU A 46 -32.78 14.94 -4.52
C LEU A 46 -32.12 13.57 -4.46
N GLU A 47 -32.85 12.56 -4.84
CA GLU A 47 -32.38 11.19 -4.86
C GLU A 47 -31.74 10.86 -6.22
N VAL A 48 -30.46 10.43 -6.19
CA VAL A 48 -29.72 9.99 -7.37
C VAL A 48 -29.32 8.53 -7.20
N SER A 49 -29.53 7.72 -8.24
CA SER A 49 -29.13 6.31 -8.31
C SER A 49 -28.78 5.91 -9.73
N GLY A 50 -28.08 4.78 -9.90
CA GLY A 50 -27.77 4.24 -11.21
C GLY A 50 -26.34 3.72 -11.32
N THR A 51 -25.83 3.68 -12.55
CA THR A 51 -24.52 3.13 -12.85
C THR A 51 -23.68 4.10 -13.69
N LEU A 52 -22.36 4.02 -13.48
CA LEU A 52 -21.35 4.69 -14.28
C LEU A 52 -20.26 3.67 -14.60
N GLY A 53 -19.85 3.60 -15.87
CA GLY A 53 -18.77 2.73 -16.34
C GLY A 53 -17.76 3.51 -17.18
N ILE A 54 -16.47 3.24 -17.00
CA ILE A 54 -15.41 3.71 -17.89
C ILE A 54 -14.66 2.50 -18.41
N LYS A 55 -14.54 2.39 -19.74
CA LYS A 55 -13.85 1.29 -20.39
C LYS A 55 -12.60 1.77 -21.11
N GLU A 56 -11.58 0.91 -21.14
CA GLU A 56 -10.36 1.07 -21.95
C GLU A 56 -9.68 2.43 -21.75
N LEU A 57 -9.58 2.88 -20.48
CA LEU A 57 -8.87 4.13 -20.19
C LEU A 57 -7.38 3.96 -20.43
N ASN A 58 -6.78 4.91 -21.15
CA ASN A 58 -5.34 5.03 -21.31
C ASN A 58 -4.93 6.50 -21.26
N VAL A 59 -4.15 6.85 -20.25
CA VAL A 59 -3.70 8.21 -19.97
C VAL A 59 -2.17 8.22 -19.91
N LYS A 60 -1.59 9.21 -20.60
CA LYS A 60 -0.15 9.49 -20.60
C LYS A 60 0.14 10.89 -20.06
N GLU A 61 1.34 11.08 -19.58
CA GLU A 61 1.90 12.41 -19.34
C GLU A 61 2.07 13.16 -20.66
N ASN A 62 2.24 14.50 -20.59
CA ASN A 62 2.57 15.30 -21.77
C ASN A 62 3.91 14.89 -22.41
N SER A 63 4.84 14.36 -21.61
CA SER A 63 6.10 13.75 -22.04
C SER A 63 5.91 12.52 -22.96
N GLY A 64 4.71 11.89 -22.93
CA GLY A 64 4.42 10.66 -23.60
C GLY A 64 4.63 9.41 -22.72
N ALA A 65 5.14 9.56 -21.51
CA ALA A 65 5.27 8.46 -20.56
C ALA A 65 3.88 7.95 -20.11
N SER A 66 3.74 6.64 -19.89
CA SER A 66 2.52 6.06 -19.35
C SER A 66 2.26 6.57 -17.94
N LEU A 67 1.01 6.87 -17.60
CA LEU A 67 0.61 7.35 -16.28
C LEU A 67 -0.40 6.41 -15.64
N LEU A 68 -1.52 6.16 -16.34
CA LEU A 68 -2.61 5.33 -15.85
C LEU A 68 -3.30 4.63 -17.00
N SER A 69 -3.58 3.36 -16.84
CA SER A 69 -4.51 2.65 -17.71
C SER A 69 -5.36 1.66 -16.90
N PHE A 70 -6.52 1.31 -17.40
CA PHE A 70 -7.32 0.19 -16.89
C PHE A 70 -8.29 -0.33 -17.96
N LYS A 71 -8.72 -1.57 -17.81
CA LYS A 71 -9.68 -2.18 -18.70
C LYS A 71 -11.09 -1.68 -18.46
N GLN A 72 -11.52 -1.64 -17.20
CA GLN A 72 -12.89 -1.28 -16.85
C GLN A 72 -12.97 -0.78 -15.41
N LEU A 73 -13.70 0.31 -15.23
CA LEU A 73 -14.18 0.81 -13.95
C LEU A 73 -15.70 0.84 -14.01
N ASP A 74 -16.37 0.18 -13.05
CA ASP A 74 -17.80 0.24 -12.86
C ASP A 74 -18.14 0.77 -11.48
N VAL A 75 -19.11 1.67 -11.41
CA VAL A 75 -19.65 2.23 -10.17
C VAL A 75 -21.16 2.06 -10.17
N ALA A 76 -21.69 1.37 -9.17
CA ALA A 76 -23.13 1.28 -8.91
C ALA A 76 -23.48 2.18 -7.71
N ILE A 77 -24.31 3.19 -7.95
CA ILE A 77 -24.75 4.17 -6.98
C ILE A 77 -26.14 3.75 -6.47
N ALA A 78 -26.22 3.41 -5.19
CA ALA A 78 -27.50 3.16 -4.52
C ALA A 78 -28.27 4.48 -4.32
N PRO A 79 -29.60 4.46 -4.08
CA PRO A 79 -30.37 5.67 -3.85
C PRO A 79 -29.71 6.58 -2.81
N SER A 80 -29.23 7.74 -3.27
CA SER A 80 -28.46 8.71 -2.49
C SER A 80 -29.19 10.05 -2.47
N ASP A 81 -29.49 10.56 -1.30
CA ASP A 81 -30.15 11.86 -1.13
C ASP A 81 -29.09 12.96 -1.01
N LEU A 82 -28.84 13.65 -2.13
CA LEU A 82 -27.78 14.65 -2.21
C LEU A 82 -28.09 15.89 -1.35
N LEU A 83 -29.36 16.27 -1.20
CA LEU A 83 -29.76 17.42 -0.36
C LEU A 83 -29.78 17.03 1.13
N GLY A 84 -30.18 15.80 1.45
CA GLY A 84 -30.15 15.28 2.82
C GLY A 84 -28.78 14.81 3.30
N GLY A 85 -27.73 14.91 2.46
CA GLY A 85 -26.36 14.54 2.84
C GLY A 85 -26.16 13.03 3.03
N ARG A 86 -26.92 12.17 2.33
CA ARG A 86 -26.80 10.72 2.38
C ARG A 86 -26.25 10.19 1.05
N TYR A 87 -25.05 9.64 1.09
CA TYR A 87 -24.33 9.12 -0.07
C TYR A 87 -24.12 7.61 0.07
N ALA A 88 -24.64 6.81 -0.83
CA ALA A 88 -24.49 5.37 -0.80
C ALA A 88 -23.99 4.85 -2.15
N VAL A 89 -22.84 4.21 -2.13
CA VAL A 89 -22.29 3.47 -3.26
C VAL A 89 -22.43 1.98 -2.98
N GLU A 90 -23.10 1.26 -3.86
CA GLU A 90 -23.30 -0.18 -3.71
C GLU A 90 -22.03 -0.93 -4.07
N LYS A 91 -21.42 -0.58 -5.20
CA LYS A 91 -20.26 -1.31 -5.72
C LYS A 91 -19.37 -0.43 -6.56
N VAL A 92 -18.05 -0.61 -6.38
CA VAL A 92 -17.00 -0.11 -7.27
C VAL A 92 -16.17 -1.30 -7.72
N THR A 93 -15.97 -1.51 -9.02
CA THR A 93 -15.05 -2.53 -9.53
C THR A 93 -14.05 -1.89 -10.48
N LEU A 94 -12.79 -2.20 -10.33
CA LEU A 94 -11.69 -1.72 -11.16
C LEU A 94 -10.87 -2.92 -11.65
N ALA A 95 -10.90 -3.15 -12.96
CA ALA A 95 -10.24 -4.28 -13.60
C ALA A 95 -8.92 -3.87 -14.25
N SER A 96 -7.86 -4.56 -13.89
CA SER A 96 -6.51 -4.43 -14.45
C SER A 96 -6.01 -2.98 -14.49
N PRO A 97 -6.04 -2.22 -13.36
CA PRO A 97 -5.41 -0.91 -13.34
C PRO A 97 -3.88 -1.06 -13.42
N GLU A 98 -3.26 -0.24 -14.25
CA GLU A 98 -1.81 -0.07 -14.31
C GLU A 98 -1.46 1.37 -13.98
N ILE A 99 -0.66 1.56 -12.95
CA ILE A 99 -0.20 2.86 -12.47
C ILE A 99 1.30 2.94 -12.68
N HIS A 100 1.79 4.05 -13.26
CA HIS A 100 3.21 4.33 -13.42
C HIS A 100 3.61 5.48 -12.50
N ALA A 101 4.35 5.16 -11.45
CA ALA A 101 4.88 6.12 -10.50
C ALA A 101 6.39 6.29 -10.74
N ARG A 102 6.82 7.54 -10.81
CA ARG A 102 8.21 7.90 -11.05
C ARG A 102 8.65 8.98 -10.06
N VAL A 103 9.82 8.75 -9.45
CA VAL A 103 10.55 9.76 -8.68
C VAL A 103 11.65 10.31 -9.57
N SER A 104 11.65 11.61 -9.81
CA SER A 104 12.68 12.29 -10.60
C SER A 104 14.00 12.39 -9.83
N LYS A 105 15.06 12.81 -10.52
CA LYS A 105 16.38 13.09 -9.90
C LYS A 105 16.30 14.15 -8.80
N ASP A 106 15.33 15.04 -8.89
CA ASP A 106 15.09 16.12 -7.92
C ASP A 106 14.20 15.70 -6.75
N GLY A 107 13.77 14.43 -6.74
CA GLY A 107 12.91 13.86 -5.68
C GLY A 107 11.41 14.17 -5.84
N ASP A 108 11.00 14.65 -6.99
CA ASP A 108 9.58 14.95 -7.27
C ASP A 108 8.88 13.70 -7.79
N ILE A 109 7.70 13.39 -7.23
CA ILE A 109 6.85 12.28 -7.67
C ILE A 109 5.88 12.80 -8.73
N ASN A 110 5.85 12.18 -9.93
CA ASN A 110 4.99 12.59 -11.05
C ASN A 110 3.50 12.72 -10.66
N TRP A 111 2.97 11.85 -9.81
CA TRP A 111 1.59 11.92 -9.34
C TRP A 111 1.34 13.12 -8.41
N ILE A 112 2.30 13.50 -7.57
CA ILE A 112 2.19 14.68 -6.69
C ILE A 112 2.25 15.96 -7.53
N GLU A 113 3.12 16.03 -8.51
CA GLU A 113 3.19 17.17 -9.45
C GLU A 113 1.88 17.33 -10.21
N PHE A 114 1.31 16.23 -10.67
CA PHE A 114 0.00 16.20 -11.34
C PHE A 114 -1.09 16.83 -10.45
N PHE A 115 -1.20 16.41 -9.20
CA PHE A 115 -2.21 16.94 -8.29
C PHE A 115 -1.92 18.37 -7.79
N ARG A 116 -0.66 18.72 -7.54
CA ARG A 116 -0.28 20.08 -7.10
C ARG A 116 -0.52 21.13 -8.18
N GLY A 117 -0.22 20.81 -9.44
CA GLY A 117 -0.37 21.75 -10.55
C GLY A 117 -1.82 22.21 -10.77
N GLU A 118 -2.79 21.36 -10.47
CA GLU A 118 -4.20 21.58 -10.79
C GLU A 118 -5.08 21.88 -9.55
N LEU A 119 -4.84 21.24 -8.43
CA LEU A 119 -5.56 21.55 -7.18
C LEU A 119 -5.21 22.93 -6.61
N ALA A 120 -3.96 23.40 -6.80
CA ALA A 120 -3.58 24.74 -6.40
C ALA A 120 -4.23 25.84 -7.26
N LYS A 121 -4.63 25.55 -8.50
CA LYS A 121 -5.35 26.48 -9.39
C LYS A 121 -6.86 26.45 -9.21
N GLY A 122 -7.38 25.40 -8.55
CA GLY A 122 -8.80 25.23 -8.21
C GLY A 122 -9.20 25.81 -6.85
N ALA A 123 -8.37 26.66 -6.25
CA ALA A 123 -8.78 27.45 -5.06
C ALA A 123 -9.97 28.33 -5.42
N PRO A 124 -10.93 28.55 -4.52
CA PRO A 124 -12.22 29.15 -4.84
C PRO A 124 -12.03 30.49 -5.55
N VAL A 125 -12.72 30.64 -6.67
CA VAL A 125 -12.92 31.95 -7.30
C VAL A 125 -13.46 32.84 -6.21
N GLU A 126 -12.69 33.87 -5.84
CA GLU A 126 -13.22 34.97 -5.04
C GLU A 126 -14.55 35.39 -5.64
N ALA A 127 -15.59 35.29 -4.85
CA ALA A 127 -16.90 35.76 -5.24
C ALA A 127 -16.76 37.22 -5.68
N ALA A 128 -16.99 37.48 -6.96
CA ALA A 128 -17.09 38.81 -7.50
C ALA A 128 -18.12 39.58 -6.64
N ASP A 129 -17.64 40.58 -5.98
CA ASP A 129 -18.46 41.52 -5.21
C ASP A 129 -19.44 42.22 -6.18
N GLY A 130 -20.73 41.96 -6.01
CA GLY A 130 -21.76 42.69 -6.72
C GLY A 130 -23.02 41.88 -7.01
N GLY A 131 -23.98 41.87 -6.09
CA GLY A 131 -25.34 41.47 -6.39
C GLY A 131 -26.06 40.71 -5.28
N GLU A 132 -26.99 41.43 -4.64
CA GLU A 132 -28.13 40.97 -3.82
C GLU A 132 -28.00 39.63 -3.06
N LYS A 133 -28.04 39.74 -1.74
CA LYS A 133 -28.26 38.65 -0.79
C LYS A 133 -29.47 37.80 -1.18
N ALA A 134 -29.28 36.81 -1.99
CA ALA A 134 -30.19 35.69 -2.05
C ALA A 134 -30.19 35.01 -0.70
N ALA A 135 -31.35 34.89 -0.10
CA ALA A 135 -31.55 34.25 1.18
C ALA A 135 -30.90 32.86 1.20
N ASN A 136 -29.92 32.71 2.08
CA ASN A 136 -29.29 31.43 2.39
C ASN A 136 -30.41 30.45 2.78
N PRO A 137 -30.71 29.39 2.01
CA PRO A 137 -31.58 28.35 2.52
C PRO A 137 -30.85 27.76 3.73
N ALA A 138 -31.48 27.84 4.88
CA ALA A 138 -30.98 27.24 6.13
C ALA A 138 -30.58 25.81 5.85
N THR A 139 -29.29 25.56 5.65
CA THR A 139 -28.72 24.23 5.58
C THR A 139 -28.95 23.60 6.95
N ALA A 140 -29.95 22.74 7.01
CA ALA A 140 -30.08 21.80 8.12
C ALA A 140 -28.72 21.10 8.23
N LYS A 141 -28.02 21.32 9.34
CA LYS A 141 -26.78 20.63 9.69
C LYS A 141 -27.07 19.17 10.02
N GLY A 142 -27.60 18.43 9.04
CA GLY A 142 -27.65 16.97 9.09
C GLY A 142 -26.23 16.43 9.03
N LYS A 143 -25.86 15.49 9.91
CA LYS A 143 -24.58 14.79 9.80
C LYS A 143 -24.53 14.13 8.42
N VAL A 144 -23.56 14.48 7.60
CA VAL A 144 -23.29 13.79 6.34
C VAL A 144 -23.02 12.33 6.64
N SER A 145 -23.78 11.44 6.00
CA SER A 145 -23.55 9.98 6.06
C SER A 145 -23.14 9.45 4.71
N TRP A 146 -22.15 8.59 4.70
CA TRP A 146 -21.73 7.92 3.48
C TRP A 146 -21.41 6.45 3.74
N SER A 147 -21.63 5.62 2.71
CA SER A 147 -21.32 4.20 2.72
C SER A 147 -20.90 3.71 1.35
N LEU A 148 -19.96 2.76 1.37
CA LEU A 148 -19.52 1.97 0.22
C LEU A 148 -19.64 0.50 0.60
N ALA A 149 -20.60 -0.21 -0.01
CA ALA A 149 -20.85 -1.58 0.35
C ALA A 149 -19.72 -2.50 -0.11
N GLN A 150 -19.19 -2.31 -1.32
CA GLN A 150 -18.02 -3.04 -1.82
C GLN A 150 -17.18 -2.20 -2.78
N ALA A 151 -15.85 -2.26 -2.65
CA ALA A 151 -14.88 -1.85 -3.67
C ALA A 151 -13.96 -3.02 -3.99
N LYS A 152 -13.83 -3.36 -5.27
CA LYS A 152 -12.98 -4.45 -5.73
C LYS A 152 -11.99 -3.97 -6.79
N VAL A 153 -10.72 -4.27 -6.60
CA VAL A 153 -9.66 -4.17 -7.61
C VAL A 153 -9.25 -5.58 -7.98
N SER A 154 -9.04 -5.86 -9.26
CA SER A 154 -8.56 -7.15 -9.72
C SER A 154 -7.46 -7.02 -10.76
N GLY A 155 -6.37 -7.75 -10.57
CA GLY A 155 -5.23 -7.82 -11.47
C GLY A 155 -4.53 -6.47 -11.67
N GLY A 156 -4.45 -5.65 -10.62
CA GLY A 156 -3.78 -4.36 -10.66
C GLY A 156 -2.26 -4.48 -10.75
N ALA A 157 -1.61 -3.44 -11.28
CA ALA A 157 -0.16 -3.31 -11.29
C ALA A 157 0.30 -1.88 -11.00
N VAL A 158 1.41 -1.74 -10.29
CA VAL A 158 2.13 -0.48 -10.06
C VAL A 158 3.56 -0.67 -10.56
N HIS A 159 3.97 0.16 -11.50
CA HIS A 159 5.34 0.27 -11.99
C HIS A 159 6.00 1.45 -11.27
N TRP A 160 7.07 1.18 -10.58
CA TRP A 160 7.85 2.17 -9.84
C TRP A 160 9.19 2.38 -10.51
N LEU A 161 9.52 3.63 -10.81
CA LEU A 161 10.84 4.05 -11.27
C LEU A 161 11.38 5.13 -10.34
N ASP A 162 12.50 4.88 -9.70
CA ASP A 162 13.19 5.86 -8.86
C ASP A 162 14.51 6.26 -9.52
N GLU A 163 14.61 7.52 -9.92
CA GLU A 163 15.80 8.14 -10.51
C GLU A 163 16.53 9.07 -9.52
N SER A 164 16.09 9.15 -8.26
CA SER A 164 16.66 10.05 -7.24
C SER A 164 18.03 9.62 -6.73
N HIS A 165 18.44 8.39 -6.98
CA HIS A 165 19.74 7.83 -6.68
C HIS A 165 20.51 7.57 -7.99
N GLY A 166 21.78 7.79 -8.06
CA GLY A 166 22.61 7.79 -9.28
C GLY A 166 22.31 6.71 -10.33
N GLU A 167 21.93 5.49 -9.93
CA GLU A 167 21.42 4.45 -10.81
C GLU A 167 19.88 4.33 -10.65
N PRO A 168 19.13 4.30 -11.77
CA PRO A 168 17.68 4.12 -11.71
C PRO A 168 17.29 2.79 -11.07
N PHE A 169 16.39 2.84 -10.10
CA PHE A 169 15.82 1.67 -9.47
C PHE A 169 14.41 1.41 -10.00
N ASN A 170 14.15 0.19 -10.42
CA ASN A 170 12.84 -0.26 -10.91
C ASN A 170 12.25 -1.30 -9.98
N ALA A 171 10.98 -1.16 -9.67
CA ALA A 171 10.20 -2.18 -9.00
C ALA A 171 8.81 -2.30 -9.62
N LYS A 172 8.22 -3.48 -9.53
CA LYS A 172 6.86 -3.75 -9.97
C LYS A 172 6.11 -4.46 -8.85
N VAL A 173 4.94 -3.92 -8.51
CA VAL A 173 3.95 -4.63 -7.72
C VAL A 173 2.84 -5.03 -8.67
N ASP A 174 2.56 -6.30 -8.81
CA ASP A 174 1.50 -6.79 -9.69
C ASP A 174 0.60 -7.83 -9.02
N ASN A 175 -0.36 -8.36 -9.77
CA ASN A 175 -1.41 -9.24 -9.23
C ASN A 175 -2.09 -8.61 -8.01
N ILE A 176 -2.27 -7.28 -8.05
CA ILE A 176 -2.93 -6.56 -6.95
C ILE A 176 -4.41 -6.86 -7.02
N ASP A 177 -4.88 -7.60 -6.03
CA ASP A 177 -6.30 -7.85 -5.80
C ASP A 177 -6.69 -7.25 -4.45
N VAL A 178 -7.78 -6.47 -4.43
CA VAL A 178 -8.34 -5.87 -3.22
C VAL A 178 -9.84 -6.10 -3.20
N ASP A 179 -10.38 -6.52 -2.08
CA ASP A 179 -11.81 -6.57 -1.80
C ASP A 179 -12.09 -5.84 -0.47
N LEU A 180 -12.56 -4.62 -0.57
CA LEU A 180 -12.95 -3.78 0.56
C LEU A 180 -14.46 -3.76 0.69
N ARG A 181 -14.98 -4.07 1.86
CA ARG A 181 -16.42 -4.19 2.12
C ARG A 181 -16.85 -3.35 3.32
N LYS A 182 -18.11 -2.89 3.30
CA LYS A 182 -18.78 -2.20 4.42
C LYS A 182 -18.10 -0.92 4.90
N LEU A 183 -17.38 -0.23 4.02
CA LEU A 183 -16.74 1.04 4.38
C LEU A 183 -17.80 2.14 4.57
N SER A 184 -17.74 2.85 5.68
CA SER A 184 -18.66 3.96 5.96
C SER A 184 -18.09 4.87 7.04
N ASN A 185 -18.69 6.05 7.21
CA ASN A 185 -18.44 6.91 8.37
C ASN A 185 -19.30 6.56 9.60
N GLY A 186 -19.96 5.39 9.59
CA GLY A 186 -20.66 4.83 10.74
C GLY A 186 -19.70 4.13 11.71
N ASN A 187 -20.30 3.47 12.73
CA ASN A 187 -19.54 2.82 13.82
C ASN A 187 -19.23 1.33 13.54
N LYS A 188 -19.33 0.87 12.31
CA LYS A 188 -19.01 -0.52 11.97
C LYS A 188 -17.67 -0.59 11.27
N PRO A 189 -16.81 -1.57 11.59
CA PRO A 189 -15.54 -1.74 10.89
C PRO A 189 -15.77 -2.13 9.43
N ALA A 190 -14.91 -1.63 8.55
CA ALA A 190 -14.79 -2.12 7.19
C ALA A 190 -14.02 -3.44 7.19
N GLU A 191 -14.31 -4.30 6.20
CA GLU A 191 -13.59 -5.55 5.98
C GLU A 191 -12.67 -5.41 4.77
N VAL A 192 -11.46 -5.96 4.84
CA VAL A 192 -10.48 -5.89 3.75
C VAL A 192 -9.78 -7.23 3.55
N ASP A 193 -9.78 -7.69 2.30
CA ASP A 193 -8.88 -8.72 1.80
C ASP A 193 -8.00 -8.10 0.73
N LEU A 194 -6.72 -8.42 0.73
CA LEU A 194 -5.82 -7.95 -0.31
C LEU A 194 -4.70 -8.96 -0.57
N SER A 195 -4.20 -8.97 -1.81
CA SER A 195 -2.99 -9.71 -2.16
C SER A 195 -2.22 -8.99 -3.26
N TRP A 196 -0.92 -9.23 -3.31
CA TRP A 196 -0.04 -8.75 -4.35
C TRP A 196 1.21 -9.61 -4.51
N ARG A 197 1.97 -9.34 -5.58
CA ARG A 197 3.33 -9.82 -5.84
C ARG A 197 4.27 -8.62 -5.99
N ILE A 198 5.54 -8.78 -5.59
CA ILE A 198 6.58 -7.76 -5.79
C ILE A 198 7.73 -8.35 -6.61
N ASP A 199 8.24 -7.54 -7.54
CA ASP A 199 9.46 -7.78 -8.28
C ASP A 199 10.28 -6.48 -8.35
N ALA A 200 11.35 -6.43 -7.55
CA ALA A 200 12.33 -5.36 -7.51
C ALA A 200 13.73 -5.91 -7.89
N GLY A 201 13.76 -6.82 -8.85
CA GLY A 201 14.97 -7.47 -9.35
C GLY A 201 15.70 -8.29 -8.28
N GLU A 202 17.03 -8.13 -8.20
CA GLU A 202 17.84 -8.87 -7.22
C GLU A 202 17.59 -8.43 -5.77
N TRP A 203 17.07 -7.22 -5.54
CA TRP A 203 16.95 -6.63 -4.20
C TRP A 203 15.80 -7.21 -3.40
N LEU A 204 14.66 -7.42 -4.04
CA LEU A 204 13.48 -8.00 -3.39
C LEU A 204 12.53 -8.60 -4.41
N THR A 205 12.17 -9.85 -4.21
CA THR A 205 11.01 -10.47 -4.85
C THR A 205 10.10 -11.08 -3.80
N VAL A 206 8.79 -11.01 -4.00
CA VAL A 206 7.78 -11.69 -3.18
C VAL A 206 6.79 -12.32 -4.15
N GLU A 207 6.68 -13.64 -4.16
CA GLU A 207 5.77 -14.34 -5.07
C GLU A 207 4.31 -14.07 -4.70
N ARG A 208 4.03 -14.01 -3.40
CA ARG A 208 2.71 -13.69 -2.90
C ARG A 208 2.77 -13.09 -1.50
N PHE A 209 2.04 -12.00 -1.32
CA PHE A 209 1.65 -11.46 -0.04
C PHE A 209 0.12 -11.39 0.02
N ALA A 210 -0.48 -11.74 1.15
CA ALA A 210 -1.93 -11.67 1.32
C ALA A 210 -2.33 -11.28 2.74
N VAL A 211 -3.38 -10.45 2.82
CA VAL A 211 -4.11 -10.12 4.04
C VAL A 211 -5.51 -10.69 3.92
N LYS A 212 -5.97 -11.44 4.90
CA LYS A 212 -7.27 -12.10 4.91
C LYS A 212 -8.12 -11.62 6.08
N GLY A 213 -9.33 -11.20 5.77
CA GLY A 213 -10.35 -10.85 6.75
C GLY A 213 -10.01 -9.65 7.63
N GLY A 214 -9.13 -8.73 7.16
CA GLY A 214 -8.79 -7.54 7.89
C GLY A 214 -10.02 -6.70 8.23
N GLN A 215 -10.04 -6.09 9.40
CA GLN A 215 -11.10 -5.22 9.89
C GLN A 215 -10.51 -3.85 10.25
N ILE A 216 -11.13 -2.79 9.76
CA ILE A 216 -10.67 -1.41 9.98
C ILE A 216 -11.82 -0.59 10.56
N ASP A 217 -11.68 -0.16 11.81
CA ASP A 217 -12.62 0.74 12.48
C ASP A 217 -12.05 2.17 12.43
N LEU A 218 -12.59 2.99 11.53
CA LEU A 218 -12.14 4.37 11.34
C LEU A 218 -12.45 5.26 12.55
N ALA A 219 -13.55 4.97 13.26
CA ALA A 219 -13.98 5.75 14.41
C ALA A 219 -13.11 5.50 15.64
N LYS A 220 -12.68 4.26 15.84
CA LYS A 220 -11.79 3.86 16.93
C LYS A 220 -10.32 3.97 16.58
N ARG A 221 -9.99 4.13 15.29
CA ARG A 221 -8.61 4.03 14.77
C ARG A 221 -7.97 2.69 15.12
N GLU A 222 -8.68 1.65 14.85
CA GLU A 222 -8.29 0.28 15.15
C GLU A 222 -8.27 -0.54 13.86
N ALA A 223 -7.20 -1.32 13.68
CA ALA A 223 -7.10 -2.30 12.62
C ALA A 223 -6.78 -3.67 13.22
N VAL A 224 -7.61 -4.65 12.94
CA VAL A 224 -7.42 -6.05 13.36
C VAL A 224 -7.30 -6.90 12.12
N ILE A 225 -6.18 -7.59 11.97
CA ILE A 225 -5.88 -8.46 10.83
C ILE A 225 -5.80 -9.90 11.34
N PRO A 226 -6.78 -10.76 11.01
CA PRO A 226 -6.77 -12.16 11.44
C PRO A 226 -5.57 -12.93 10.91
N GLU A 227 -5.19 -12.71 9.63
CA GLU A 227 -4.12 -13.46 9.01
C GLU A 227 -3.40 -12.66 7.93
N ILE A 228 -2.06 -12.72 7.98
CA ILE A 228 -1.16 -12.28 6.90
C ILE A 228 -0.32 -13.47 6.46
N GLU A 229 -0.21 -13.67 5.15
CA GLU A 229 0.64 -14.68 4.53
C GLU A 229 1.68 -14.03 3.62
N THR A 230 2.92 -14.54 3.66
CA THR A 230 3.99 -14.21 2.72
C THR A 230 4.59 -15.50 2.18
N GLN A 231 4.70 -15.64 0.87
CA GLN A 231 5.28 -16.81 0.22
C GLN A 231 6.32 -16.42 -0.81
N GLY A 232 7.41 -17.18 -0.86
CA GLY A 232 8.42 -17.07 -1.90
C GLY A 232 9.12 -15.71 -1.89
N ALA A 233 9.46 -15.18 -0.70
CA ALA A 233 10.21 -13.93 -0.62
C ALA A 233 11.71 -14.18 -0.76
N ARG A 234 12.40 -13.37 -1.56
CA ARG A 234 13.86 -13.36 -1.71
C ARG A 234 14.38 -11.94 -1.58
N SER A 235 15.45 -11.76 -0.80
CA SER A 235 16.08 -10.45 -0.65
C SER A 235 17.59 -10.55 -0.69
N LEU A 236 18.23 -9.55 -1.30
CA LEU A 236 19.67 -9.34 -1.29
C LEU A 236 19.98 -8.09 -0.48
N ILE A 237 20.88 -8.23 0.48
CA ILE A 237 21.46 -7.13 1.26
C ILE A 237 22.96 -7.14 1.04
N LYS A 238 23.56 -6.01 0.70
CA LYS A 238 25.00 -5.85 0.54
C LYS A 238 25.55 -4.93 1.63
N ARG A 239 26.69 -5.27 2.19
CA ARG A 239 27.51 -4.37 3.00
C ARG A 239 28.75 -4.01 2.23
N THR A 240 28.97 -2.74 2.01
CA THR A 240 30.12 -2.22 1.27
C THR A 240 31.40 -2.23 2.12
N LYS A 241 32.56 -2.01 1.51
CA LYS A 241 33.86 -2.00 2.21
C LYS A 241 33.99 -0.92 3.29
N ASP A 242 33.31 0.19 3.12
CA ASP A 242 33.20 1.30 4.08
C ASP A 242 32.17 1.05 5.18
N GLY A 243 31.48 -0.11 5.14
CA GLY A 243 30.52 -0.56 6.15
C GLY A 243 29.07 -0.09 5.92
N ALA A 244 28.82 0.66 4.85
CA ALA A 244 27.47 1.06 4.50
C ALA A 244 26.62 -0.16 4.07
N ILE A 245 25.35 -0.15 4.46
CA ILE A 245 24.39 -1.15 4.01
C ILE A 245 23.74 -0.67 2.72
N ASP A 246 23.87 -1.48 1.70
CA ASP A 246 23.22 -1.30 0.41
C ASP A 246 22.07 -2.30 0.28
N TRP A 247 20.87 -1.78 0.30
CA TRP A 247 19.62 -2.51 0.19
C TRP A 247 18.58 -1.55 -0.42
N LEU A 248 17.32 -1.94 -0.45
CA LEU A 248 16.24 -1.06 -0.88
C LEU A 248 16.34 0.31 -0.19
N LYS A 249 16.81 1.30 -0.92
CA LYS A 249 16.90 2.68 -0.41
C LYS A 249 15.53 3.34 -0.58
N PRO A 250 15.01 4.00 0.45
CA PRO A 250 13.85 4.84 0.25
C PRO A 250 14.19 5.94 -0.75
N PRO A 251 13.26 6.32 -1.63
CA PRO A 251 13.50 7.41 -2.59
C PRO A 251 13.85 8.71 -1.85
N SER A 252 14.79 9.48 -2.39
CA SER A 252 15.10 10.82 -1.89
C SER A 252 13.98 11.78 -2.31
N LEU A 253 12.88 11.75 -1.55
CA LEU A 253 11.70 12.57 -1.83
C LEU A 253 11.95 14.01 -1.42
N ARG A 254 11.53 14.95 -2.27
CA ARG A 254 11.44 16.35 -1.90
C ARG A 254 10.47 16.50 -0.73
N ALA A 255 10.90 17.17 0.35
CA ALA A 255 10.08 17.36 1.52
C ALA A 255 8.73 18.00 1.13
N VAL A 256 7.65 17.25 1.33
CA VAL A 256 6.31 17.81 1.31
C VAL A 256 6.18 18.52 2.66
N GLU A 257 5.95 19.84 2.65
CA GLU A 257 5.62 20.57 3.90
C GLU A 257 4.46 19.80 4.57
N ALA A 258 4.78 19.14 5.67
CA ALA A 258 3.79 18.42 6.45
C ALA A 258 2.80 19.46 6.96
N SER A 259 1.59 19.46 6.45
CA SER A 259 0.47 20.13 7.12
C SER A 259 0.47 19.64 8.56
N GLN A 260 0.39 20.57 9.51
CA GLN A 260 0.43 20.32 10.97
C GLN A 260 -0.31 19.02 11.28
N GLN A 261 0.43 18.05 11.84
CA GLN A 261 -0.16 16.79 12.29
C GLN A 261 -1.28 17.12 13.27
N ASP A 262 -2.50 16.81 12.88
CA ASP A 262 -3.61 16.74 13.84
C ASP A 262 -3.18 15.82 14.98
N ALA A 263 -3.23 16.33 16.21
CA ALA A 263 -2.89 15.60 17.43
C ALA A 263 -3.96 14.53 17.74
N SER A 264 -4.28 13.72 16.74
CA SER A 264 -5.26 12.66 16.85
C SER A 264 -4.61 11.41 17.44
N ALA A 265 -5.36 10.64 18.25
CA ALA A 265 -4.87 9.42 18.88
C ALA A 265 -4.21 8.45 17.85
N PRO A 266 -3.11 7.78 18.20
CA PRO A 266 -2.44 6.83 17.32
C PRO A 266 -3.35 5.64 16.98
N TRP A 267 -3.11 5.02 15.82
CA TRP A 267 -3.80 3.81 15.42
C TRP A 267 -3.33 2.61 16.25
N THR A 268 -4.29 1.76 16.63
CA THR A 268 -3.99 0.44 17.19
C THR A 268 -4.05 -0.60 16.07
N LEU A 269 -2.97 -1.35 15.91
CA LEU A 269 -2.86 -2.46 14.96
C LEU A 269 -2.69 -3.76 15.73
N THR A 270 -3.46 -4.78 15.36
CA THR A 270 -3.30 -6.16 15.85
C THR A 270 -3.33 -7.12 14.68
N ILE A 271 -2.30 -7.95 14.56
CA ILE A 271 -2.21 -9.06 13.61
C ILE A 271 -2.28 -10.34 14.43
N ASN A 272 -3.37 -11.12 14.28
CA ASN A 272 -3.54 -12.33 15.08
C ASN A 272 -2.55 -13.40 14.65
N LYS A 273 -2.37 -13.60 13.34
CA LYS A 273 -1.39 -14.54 12.77
C LYS A 273 -0.64 -13.93 11.60
N TYR A 274 0.66 -14.12 11.59
CA TYR A 274 1.50 -13.95 10.41
C TYR A 274 2.14 -15.29 10.08
N HIS A 275 2.07 -15.72 8.84
CA HIS A 275 2.75 -16.89 8.32
C HIS A 275 3.61 -16.51 7.12
N GLY A 276 4.91 -16.74 7.23
CA GLY A 276 5.87 -16.60 6.13
C GLY A 276 6.45 -17.96 5.78
N ASP A 277 6.45 -18.30 4.50
CA ASP A 277 7.01 -19.56 4.00
C ASP A 277 7.89 -19.36 2.79
N ASP A 278 8.90 -20.23 2.66
CA ASP A 278 9.91 -20.16 1.61
C ASP A 278 10.56 -18.77 1.46
N ILE A 279 11.02 -18.21 2.57
CA ILE A 279 11.72 -16.93 2.59
C ILE A 279 13.23 -17.17 2.50
N GLY A 280 13.90 -16.43 1.63
CA GLY A 280 15.35 -16.46 1.46
C GLY A 280 15.98 -15.07 1.61
N LEU A 281 17.13 -15.02 2.26
CA LEU A 281 17.95 -13.82 2.39
C LEU A 281 19.38 -14.14 1.98
N ARG A 282 19.97 -13.32 1.13
CA ARG A 282 21.38 -13.33 0.78
C ARG A 282 22.05 -12.06 1.29
N PHE A 283 23.06 -12.23 2.11
CA PHE A 283 23.86 -11.13 2.64
C PHE A 283 25.29 -11.21 2.10
N GLU A 284 25.70 -10.20 1.35
CA GLU A 284 27.05 -10.05 0.80
C GLU A 284 27.81 -9.03 1.63
N ASP A 285 28.82 -9.47 2.38
CA ASP A 285 29.62 -8.62 3.26
C ASP A 285 30.98 -8.31 2.63
N GLY A 286 31.11 -7.10 2.07
CA GLY A 286 32.37 -6.56 1.58
C GLY A 286 33.19 -5.84 2.67
N GLY A 287 32.66 -5.67 3.87
CA GLY A 287 33.34 -5.02 5.00
C GLY A 287 34.37 -5.89 5.71
N VAL A 288 34.50 -7.16 5.32
CA VAL A 288 35.51 -8.10 5.81
C VAL A 288 36.41 -8.59 4.69
N SER A 289 37.60 -9.10 5.03
CA SER A 289 38.55 -9.65 4.06
C SER A 289 38.92 -11.07 4.40
N PRO A 290 38.74 -12.06 3.47
CA PRO A 290 38.03 -11.92 2.21
C PRO A 290 36.53 -11.60 2.40
N ALA A 291 35.90 -11.01 1.37
CA ALA A 291 34.44 -10.77 1.39
C ALA A 291 33.66 -12.07 1.59
N VAL A 292 32.56 -12.01 2.29
CA VAL A 292 31.76 -13.17 2.70
C VAL A 292 30.34 -13.06 2.15
N THR A 293 29.78 -14.19 1.75
CA THR A 293 28.35 -14.30 1.45
C THR A 293 27.72 -15.27 2.46
N GLN A 294 26.66 -14.81 3.11
CA GLN A 294 25.82 -15.61 4.00
C GLN A 294 24.44 -15.77 3.38
N SER A 295 23.81 -16.94 3.54
CA SER A 295 22.45 -17.15 3.05
C SER A 295 21.55 -17.72 4.14
N ILE A 296 20.33 -17.21 4.20
CA ILE A 296 19.20 -17.83 4.89
C ILE A 296 18.32 -18.42 3.80
N GLU A 297 17.97 -19.69 3.92
CA GLU A 297 17.17 -20.41 2.93
C GLU A 297 16.03 -21.15 3.62
N ASN A 298 14.90 -21.28 2.91
CA ASN A 298 13.71 -22.00 3.36
C ASN A 298 13.23 -21.52 4.75
N LEU A 299 13.31 -20.20 4.99
CA LEU A 299 12.84 -19.67 6.25
C LEU A 299 11.31 -19.74 6.29
N SER A 300 10.81 -20.40 7.33
CA SER A 300 9.42 -20.35 7.75
C SER A 300 9.34 -19.51 9.04
N LEU A 301 8.38 -18.57 9.09
CA LEU A 301 8.19 -17.67 10.22
C LEU A 301 6.71 -17.61 10.58
N ASP A 302 6.41 -18.01 11.81
CA ASP A 302 5.08 -17.90 12.40
C ASP A 302 5.11 -16.90 13.56
N LEU A 303 4.22 -15.90 13.49
CA LEU A 303 4.01 -14.96 14.58
C LEU A 303 2.54 -15.00 14.99
N GLU A 304 2.27 -14.98 16.31
CA GLU A 304 0.92 -14.85 16.85
C GLU A 304 0.83 -13.62 17.76
N ASN A 305 -0.25 -12.86 17.61
CA ASN A 305 -0.57 -11.69 18.42
C ASN A 305 0.49 -10.57 18.31
N VAL A 306 0.80 -10.16 17.07
CA VAL A 306 1.64 -8.97 16.84
C VAL A 306 0.77 -7.73 16.99
N THR A 307 1.11 -6.84 17.93
CA THR A 307 0.28 -5.66 18.19
C THR A 307 1.08 -4.45 18.64
N THR A 308 0.54 -3.25 18.35
CA THR A 308 1.05 -1.98 18.84
C THR A 308 0.60 -1.67 20.28
N VAL A 309 -0.24 -2.50 20.88
CA VAL A 309 -0.71 -2.34 22.26
C VAL A 309 0.43 -2.70 23.23
N PRO A 310 0.86 -1.78 24.11
CA PRO A 310 1.92 -2.07 25.07
C PRO A 310 1.57 -3.23 26.02
N GLY A 311 2.58 -3.98 26.48
CA GLY A 311 2.42 -5.07 27.43
C GLY A 311 1.88 -6.38 26.84
N GLN A 312 1.58 -6.42 25.55
CA GLN A 312 1.14 -7.64 24.87
C GLN A 312 2.32 -8.49 24.44
N VAL A 313 2.11 -9.79 24.44
CA VAL A 313 3.14 -10.79 24.11
C VAL A 313 2.88 -11.36 22.72
N THR A 314 3.88 -11.30 21.86
CA THR A 314 3.93 -11.95 20.55
C THR A 314 4.62 -13.31 20.69
N LYS A 315 3.99 -14.39 20.23
CA LYS A 315 4.65 -15.67 20.06
C LYS A 315 5.41 -15.70 18.75
N VAL A 316 6.57 -16.32 18.77
CA VAL A 316 7.47 -16.43 17.61
C VAL A 316 7.87 -17.88 17.44
N ALA A 317 7.76 -18.41 16.23
CA ALA A 317 8.38 -19.67 15.83
C ALA A 317 8.99 -19.48 14.43
N THR A 318 10.24 -19.88 14.26
CA THR A 318 10.92 -19.84 12.97
C THR A 318 11.90 -20.99 12.83
N ASN A 319 12.04 -21.46 11.60
CA ASN A 319 13.08 -22.40 11.22
C ASN A 319 13.65 -22.00 9.85
N PHE A 320 14.94 -22.23 9.66
CA PHE A 320 15.61 -21.91 8.40
C PHE A 320 16.93 -22.67 8.26
N LYS A 321 17.46 -22.67 7.05
CA LYS A 321 18.83 -23.11 6.79
C LYS A 321 19.76 -21.92 6.68
N LEU A 322 20.87 -21.94 7.43
CA LEU A 322 21.95 -20.96 7.34
C LEU A 322 23.10 -21.57 6.54
N ASN A 323 23.48 -20.91 5.45
CA ASN A 323 24.54 -21.37 4.54
C ASN A 323 24.35 -22.82 4.09
N LYS A 324 23.12 -23.18 3.65
CA LYS A 324 22.72 -24.48 3.10
C LYS A 324 22.70 -25.64 4.11
N LYS A 325 23.60 -25.68 5.09
CA LYS A 325 23.82 -26.84 5.98
C LYS A 325 23.39 -26.60 7.43
N GLY A 326 23.60 -25.40 7.96
CA GLY A 326 23.23 -25.09 9.32
C GLY A 326 21.70 -25.05 9.45
N GLU A 327 21.14 -25.88 10.32
CA GLU A 327 19.72 -25.85 10.65
C GLU A 327 19.53 -25.00 11.90
N VAL A 328 18.64 -24.02 11.84
CA VAL A 328 18.32 -23.12 12.94
C VAL A 328 16.83 -23.19 13.21
N ALA A 329 16.45 -23.43 14.43
CA ALA A 329 15.07 -23.32 14.91
C ALA A 329 15.03 -22.41 16.14
N LEU A 330 14.08 -21.50 16.14
CA LEU A 330 13.85 -20.57 17.24
C LEU A 330 12.36 -20.56 17.58
N SER A 331 12.04 -20.61 18.86
CA SER A 331 10.66 -20.51 19.31
C SER A 331 10.59 -19.82 20.66
N GLY A 332 9.48 -19.14 20.93
CA GLY A 332 9.31 -18.48 22.22
C GLY A 332 8.35 -17.31 22.17
N SER A 333 8.63 -16.31 22.97
CA SER A 333 7.79 -15.12 23.07
C SER A 333 8.61 -13.85 23.24
N VAL A 334 8.05 -12.78 22.69
CA VAL A 334 8.62 -11.43 22.75
C VAL A 334 7.52 -10.45 23.15
N GLN A 335 7.77 -9.67 24.20
CA GLN A 335 6.99 -8.49 24.54
C GLN A 335 7.83 -7.27 24.12
N PRO A 336 7.41 -6.49 23.10
CA PRO A 336 8.23 -5.39 22.59
C PRO A 336 8.38 -4.21 23.55
N PHE A 337 7.34 -3.91 24.35
CA PHE A 337 7.28 -2.71 25.22
C PHE A 337 6.65 -3.02 26.59
N PRO A 338 7.45 -3.04 27.71
CA PRO A 338 8.92 -3.07 27.73
C PRO A 338 9.45 -4.36 27.11
N LEU A 339 10.69 -4.34 26.60
CA LEU A 339 11.27 -5.51 25.95
C LEU A 339 11.50 -6.64 26.97
N VAL A 340 10.77 -7.73 26.80
CA VAL A 340 10.96 -9.00 27.54
C VAL A 340 10.95 -10.12 26.52
N THR A 341 11.89 -11.05 26.64
CA THR A 341 12.03 -12.19 25.73
C THR A 341 12.19 -13.48 26.48
N ASP A 342 11.54 -14.53 26.00
CA ASP A 342 11.74 -15.93 26.42
C ASP A 342 11.88 -16.75 25.15
N ILE A 343 13.11 -17.10 24.79
CA ILE A 343 13.46 -17.67 23.48
C ILE A 343 14.25 -18.96 23.68
N LYS A 344 13.81 -20.02 23.02
CA LYS A 344 14.52 -21.26 22.84
C LYS A 344 15.21 -21.27 21.48
N LEU A 345 16.49 -21.61 21.45
CA LEU A 345 17.29 -21.68 20.24
C LEU A 345 17.88 -23.07 20.08
N ASP A 346 17.69 -23.67 18.90
CA ASP A 346 18.34 -24.93 18.50
C ASP A 346 19.12 -24.70 17.19
N VAL A 347 20.41 -24.98 17.20
CA VAL A 347 21.29 -24.85 16.04
C VAL A 347 22.01 -26.16 15.83
N LYS A 348 21.96 -26.72 14.62
CA LYS A 348 22.61 -27.96 14.24
C LYS A 348 23.42 -27.80 12.96
N GLY A 349 24.59 -28.43 12.92
CA GLY A 349 25.40 -28.55 11.71
C GLY A 349 25.87 -27.22 11.10
N LEU A 350 25.94 -26.14 11.89
CA LEU A 350 26.39 -24.84 11.40
C LEU A 350 27.92 -24.89 11.19
N GLU A 351 28.37 -24.77 9.94
CA GLU A 351 29.78 -24.68 9.60
C GLU A 351 30.37 -23.34 10.06
N ILE A 352 31.50 -23.37 10.78
CA ILE A 352 32.18 -22.17 11.28
C ILE A 352 32.99 -21.47 10.18
N LEU A 353 33.52 -22.23 9.24
CA LEU A 353 34.44 -21.73 8.20
C LEU A 353 33.93 -20.48 7.45
N PRO A 354 32.66 -20.38 7.05
CA PRO A 354 32.13 -19.18 6.40
C PRO A 354 32.17 -17.92 7.27
N PHE A 355 32.36 -18.06 8.59
CA PHE A 355 32.41 -16.95 9.54
C PHE A 355 33.84 -16.56 9.92
N GLN A 356 34.85 -17.29 9.43
CA GLN A 356 36.27 -17.05 9.75
C GLN A 356 36.69 -15.58 9.53
N PRO A 357 36.35 -14.88 8.44
CA PRO A 357 36.76 -13.50 8.24
C PRO A 357 36.31 -12.51 9.34
N TYR A 358 35.30 -12.86 10.12
CA TYR A 358 34.80 -12.00 11.20
C TYR A 358 35.64 -12.10 12.50
N PHE A 359 36.38 -13.18 12.67
CA PHE A 359 37.13 -13.40 13.91
C PHE A 359 38.63 -13.72 13.72
N ALA A 360 39.07 -14.11 12.51
CA ALA A 360 40.45 -14.54 12.28
C ALA A 360 41.48 -13.48 12.68
N GLU A 361 41.28 -12.22 12.29
CA GLU A 361 42.16 -11.11 12.61
C GLU A 361 42.22 -10.84 14.12
N LYS A 362 41.13 -11.05 14.86
CA LYS A 362 41.03 -10.78 16.29
C LYS A 362 41.58 -11.90 17.15
N LEU A 363 41.44 -13.14 16.69
CA LEU A 363 41.80 -14.33 17.46
C LEU A 363 43.12 -14.97 17.02
N ASN A 364 43.73 -14.56 15.88
CA ASN A 364 44.89 -15.20 15.27
C ASN A 364 44.75 -16.71 15.13
N VAL A 365 43.56 -17.17 14.75
CA VAL A 365 43.22 -18.59 14.60
C VAL A 365 42.70 -18.85 13.21
N ASP A 366 43.30 -19.85 12.54
CA ASP A 366 42.78 -20.37 11.27
C ASP A 366 41.95 -21.63 11.54
N VAL A 367 40.67 -21.53 11.20
CA VAL A 367 39.76 -22.67 11.28
C VAL A 367 39.76 -23.39 9.95
N THR A 368 40.17 -24.63 9.89
CA THR A 368 40.18 -25.46 8.71
C THR A 368 38.87 -26.22 8.49
N ARG A 369 38.18 -26.55 9.59
CA ARG A 369 36.87 -27.19 9.65
C ARG A 369 36.28 -27.10 11.03
N GLY A 370 34.99 -27.14 11.13
CA GLY A 370 34.27 -27.19 12.41
C GLY A 370 32.77 -26.95 12.19
N GLN A 371 31.99 -27.52 13.08
CA GLN A 371 30.55 -27.30 13.15
C GLN A 371 30.15 -26.91 14.56
N VAL A 372 29.14 -26.09 14.66
CA VAL A 372 28.52 -25.66 15.93
C VAL A 372 27.15 -26.31 16.06
N ALA A 373 26.87 -26.77 17.28
CA ALA A 373 25.53 -27.11 17.71
C ALA A 373 25.27 -26.41 19.06
N VAL A 374 24.10 -25.79 19.20
CA VAL A 374 23.65 -25.09 20.39
C VAL A 374 22.21 -25.48 20.66
N SER A 375 21.87 -25.76 21.90
CA SER A 375 20.50 -26.03 22.34
C SER A 375 20.29 -25.37 23.71
N GLY A 376 19.22 -24.53 23.82
CA GLY A 376 18.93 -23.82 25.06
C GLY A 376 17.58 -23.09 25.05
#